data_c44566c130c4801d5cf7733b9415acdf
#
_entry.id   c44566c130c4801d5cf7733b9415acdf
#
_cell.length_a   1.000
_cell.length_b   1.000
_cell.length_c   1.000
_cell.angle_alpha   90.00
_cell.angle_beta   90.00
_cell.angle_gamma   90.00
#
_symmetry.space_group_name_H-M   'P 1'
#
loop_
_entity.id
_entity.type
_entity.pdbx_description
1 polymer ?
#
loop_
_entity_poly.entity_id
_entity_poly.type
_entity_poly.pdbx_seq_one_letter_code
_entity_poly.pdbx_strand_id
1 'polypeptide(L)'
;MDFFESVPIGYLRADRTLFVNSEYCLQCDPGDKPDNQKGRHWYVDPMVVDFKKCHVFLCEFSYAKGLGSMLNRLKGWQKNWGAIPSAIARDSSIPSDWMVRPWLFAPESMIPELVEKVKRLTYNYSSGLPVPRITPLEMTLPWHYKSWNRNGEAAKPDCVPIEMRE
;
A
#
# COMPACT_ATOMS: atom_id res chain seq x y z
N MET A 1 10.04 -2.05 -13.87
CA MET A 1 10.12 -0.95 -12.86
C MET A 1 10.42 0.35 -13.60
N ASP A 2 9.52 1.28 -13.55
CA ASP A 2 9.67 2.63 -14.11
C ASP A 2 10.61 3.47 -13.23
N PHE A 3 11.25 4.50 -13.82
CA PHE A 3 12.08 5.45 -13.06
C PHE A 3 11.29 6.09 -11.90
N PHE A 4 10.04 6.46 -12.16
CA PHE A 4 9.17 7.07 -11.14
C PHE A 4 8.84 6.12 -10.00
N GLU A 5 8.64 4.84 -10.25
CA GLU A 5 8.39 3.82 -9.23
C GLU A 5 9.63 3.55 -8.37
N SER A 6 10.83 3.74 -8.91
CA SER A 6 12.08 3.50 -8.20
C SER A 6 12.27 4.44 -6.99
N VAL A 7 11.70 5.65 -7.03
CA VAL A 7 11.84 6.65 -5.97
C VAL A 7 11.12 6.21 -4.67
N PRO A 8 9.81 5.92 -4.67
CA PRO A 8 9.14 5.44 -3.44
C PRO A 8 9.62 4.04 -3.02
N ILE A 9 10.05 3.18 -3.95
CA ILE A 9 10.66 1.91 -3.60
C ILE A 9 12.00 2.13 -2.87
N GLY A 10 12.81 3.09 -3.30
CA GLY A 10 14.02 3.51 -2.61
C GLY A 10 13.76 4.01 -1.19
N TYR A 11 12.71 4.81 -1.03
CA TYR A 11 12.23 5.28 0.27
C TYR A 11 11.84 4.11 1.19
N LEU A 12 11.05 3.16 0.70
CA LEU A 12 10.63 1.98 1.46
C LEU A 12 11.85 1.12 1.87
N ARG A 13 12.80 0.92 0.96
CA ARG A 13 14.03 0.15 1.22
C ARG A 13 15.02 0.85 2.15
N ALA A 14 14.92 2.16 2.31
CA ALA A 14 15.75 2.90 3.26
C ALA A 14 15.39 2.60 4.72
N ASP A 15 14.16 2.15 4.98
CA ASP A 15 13.75 1.65 6.28
C ASP A 15 14.17 0.17 6.41
N ARG A 16 15.16 -0.10 7.28
CA ARG A 16 15.71 -1.44 7.49
C ARG A 16 14.73 -2.42 8.16
N THR A 17 13.62 -1.95 8.67
CA THR A 17 12.57 -2.80 9.26
C THR A 17 11.60 -3.33 8.21
N LEU A 18 11.64 -2.78 6.99
CA LEU A 18 10.75 -3.12 5.89
C LEU A 18 11.42 -4.06 4.90
N PHE A 19 10.68 -5.09 4.50
CA PHE A 19 11.04 -5.97 3.40
C PHE A 19 10.13 -5.68 2.21
N VAL A 20 10.72 -5.34 1.08
CA VAL A 20 10.01 -4.88 -0.11
C VAL A 20 10.09 -5.95 -1.19
N ASN A 21 8.93 -6.52 -1.53
CA ASN A 21 8.78 -7.40 -2.69
C ASN A 21 8.09 -6.60 -3.80
N SER A 22 8.88 -6.14 -4.77
CA SER A 22 8.35 -5.49 -5.98
C SER A 22 7.74 -6.53 -6.90
N GLU A 23 6.63 -6.16 -7.55
CA GLU A 23 5.93 -7.03 -8.51
C GLU A 23 5.28 -8.28 -7.88
N TYR A 24 4.73 -8.13 -6.68
CA TYR A 24 3.99 -9.23 -6.04
C TYR A 24 2.67 -9.50 -6.75
N CYS A 25 2.48 -10.73 -7.22
CA CYS A 25 1.20 -11.17 -7.77
C CYS A 25 0.29 -11.68 -6.65
N LEU A 26 -0.72 -10.88 -6.32
CA LEU A 26 -1.77 -11.25 -5.37
C LEU A 26 -2.83 -12.09 -6.09
N GLN A 27 -3.02 -13.33 -5.71
CA GLN A 27 -3.98 -14.28 -6.28
C GLN A 27 -5.02 -14.68 -5.22
N CYS A 28 -6.27 -14.25 -5.39
CA CYS A 28 -7.32 -14.63 -4.45
C CYS A 28 -7.83 -16.06 -4.68
N ASP A 29 -7.82 -16.54 -5.93
CA ASP A 29 -8.37 -17.83 -6.27
C ASP A 29 -7.26 -18.91 -6.31
N PRO A 30 -7.38 -19.99 -5.50
CA PRO A 30 -6.38 -21.05 -5.48
C PRO A 30 -6.26 -21.73 -6.86
N GLY A 31 -5.02 -21.97 -7.29
CA GLY A 31 -4.76 -22.68 -8.55
C GLY A 31 -4.82 -21.79 -9.80
N ASP A 32 -5.13 -20.52 -9.67
CA ASP A 32 -5.01 -19.58 -10.78
C ASP A 32 -3.53 -19.42 -11.18
N LYS A 33 -3.28 -19.57 -12.46
CA LYS A 33 -1.96 -19.22 -13.01
C LYS A 33 -1.92 -17.73 -13.23
N PRO A 34 -0.77 -17.06 -13.00
CA PRO A 34 -0.62 -15.61 -13.26
C PRO A 34 -1.04 -15.20 -14.67
N ASP A 35 -0.87 -16.09 -15.64
CA ASP A 35 -1.21 -15.87 -17.05
C ASP A 35 -2.70 -16.07 -17.36
N ASN A 36 -3.50 -16.56 -16.40
CA ASN A 36 -4.93 -16.76 -16.61
C ASN A 36 -5.69 -15.47 -16.30
N GLN A 37 -6.00 -14.69 -17.32
CA GLN A 37 -6.67 -13.39 -17.21
C GLN A 37 -8.09 -13.44 -16.60
N LYS A 38 -8.63 -14.62 -16.29
CA LYS A 38 -9.98 -14.79 -15.76
C LYS A 38 -10.06 -14.83 -14.23
N GLY A 39 -8.95 -14.95 -13.53
CA GLY A 39 -8.90 -15.03 -12.07
C GLY A 39 -8.92 -13.66 -11.38
N ARG A 40 -9.22 -13.67 -10.06
CA ARG A 40 -9.13 -12.49 -9.20
C ARG A 40 -7.68 -12.28 -8.75
N HIS A 41 -6.88 -11.64 -9.59
CA HIS A 41 -5.49 -11.37 -9.30
C HIS A 41 -5.11 -9.91 -9.60
N TRP A 42 -4.11 -9.42 -8.91
CA TRP A 42 -3.53 -8.08 -9.10
C TRP A 42 -2.02 -8.15 -8.95
N TYR A 43 -1.32 -7.47 -9.81
CA TYR A 43 0.08 -7.14 -9.58
C TYR A 43 0.14 -5.93 -8.65
N VAL A 44 0.78 -6.09 -7.51
CA VAL A 44 0.90 -5.05 -6.48
C VAL A 44 2.32 -4.49 -6.53
N ASP A 45 2.46 -3.20 -6.59
CA ASP A 45 3.74 -2.51 -6.73
C ASP A 45 4.05 -1.61 -5.52
N PRO A 46 4.77 -2.06 -4.56
CA PRO A 46 5.17 -3.40 -4.11
C PRO A 46 4.28 -3.95 -2.98
N MET A 47 4.51 -5.19 -2.57
CA MET A 47 4.14 -5.67 -1.25
C MET A 47 5.27 -5.38 -0.26
N VAL A 48 4.92 -4.82 0.90
CA VAL A 48 5.88 -4.47 1.96
C VAL A 48 5.54 -5.21 3.23
N VAL A 49 6.54 -5.82 3.84
CA VAL A 49 6.39 -6.57 5.10
C VAL A 49 7.16 -5.86 6.20
N ASP A 50 6.47 -5.45 7.27
CA ASP A 50 7.06 -4.92 8.49
C ASP A 50 7.05 -6.01 9.57
N PHE A 51 8.15 -6.72 9.70
CA PHE A 51 8.30 -7.80 10.69
C PHE A 51 8.25 -7.30 12.14
N LYS A 52 8.68 -6.06 12.37
CA LYS A 52 8.67 -5.47 13.72
C LYS A 52 7.26 -5.20 14.22
N LYS A 53 6.36 -4.80 13.31
CA LYS A 53 4.97 -4.47 13.64
C LYS A 53 3.98 -5.57 13.28
N CYS A 54 4.45 -6.67 12.67
CA CYS A 54 3.60 -7.74 12.14
C CYS A 54 2.54 -7.19 11.15
N HIS A 55 2.97 -6.33 10.23
CA HIS A 55 2.10 -5.71 9.23
C HIS A 55 2.55 -6.08 7.81
N VAL A 56 1.58 -6.20 6.92
CA VAL A 56 1.77 -6.33 5.48
C VAL A 56 1.07 -5.17 4.79
N PHE A 57 1.78 -4.46 3.93
CA PHE A 57 1.22 -3.37 3.16
C PHE A 57 1.15 -3.74 1.67
N LEU A 58 -0.01 -3.50 1.07
CA LEU A 58 -0.20 -3.51 -0.37
C LEU A 58 -0.08 -2.07 -0.85
N CYS A 59 1.03 -1.77 -1.52
CA CYS A 59 1.31 -0.42 -1.96
C CYS A 59 0.73 -0.15 -3.35
N GLU A 60 0.31 1.10 -3.56
CA GLU A 60 -0.11 1.62 -4.85
C GLU A 60 0.45 3.03 -5.02
N PHE A 61 1.07 3.29 -6.17
CA PHE A 61 1.64 4.58 -6.50
C PHE A 61 0.84 5.27 -7.60
N SER A 62 0.55 6.55 -7.46
CA SER A 62 -0.08 7.36 -8.51
C SER A 62 0.71 8.62 -8.75
N TYR A 63 1.22 8.77 -9.97
CA TYR A 63 1.92 9.98 -10.45
C TYR A 63 1.03 10.85 -11.33
N ALA A 64 -0.14 10.35 -11.70
CA ALA A 64 -1.06 11.03 -12.58
C ALA A 64 -1.78 12.18 -11.88
N LYS A 65 -2.20 13.18 -12.65
CA LYS A 65 -3.08 14.27 -12.18
C LYS A 65 -4.48 13.80 -11.77
N GLY A 66 -4.75 12.50 -11.85
CA GLY A 66 -6.02 11.89 -11.47
C GLY A 66 -5.81 10.60 -10.68
N LEU A 67 -6.67 10.36 -9.69
CA LEU A 67 -6.61 9.21 -8.79
C LEU A 67 -7.39 7.98 -9.30
N GLY A 68 -7.88 8.04 -10.56
CA GLY A 68 -8.83 7.04 -11.08
C GLY A 68 -8.32 5.60 -11.04
N SER A 69 -7.09 5.35 -11.47
CA SER A 69 -6.48 4.01 -11.46
C SER A 69 -6.34 3.47 -10.03
N MET A 70 -5.72 4.26 -9.14
CA MET A 70 -5.55 3.92 -7.73
C MET A 70 -6.88 3.62 -7.03
N LEU A 71 -7.89 4.46 -7.26
CA LEU A 71 -9.22 4.27 -6.66
C LEU A 71 -9.95 3.04 -7.22
N ASN A 72 -9.78 2.74 -8.51
CA ASN A 72 -10.33 1.52 -9.10
C ASN A 72 -9.67 0.27 -8.52
N ARG A 73 -8.35 0.30 -8.30
CA ARG A 73 -7.62 -0.76 -7.62
C ARG A 73 -8.14 -0.94 -6.19
N LEU A 74 -8.26 0.15 -5.44
CA LEU A 74 -8.76 0.11 -4.06
C LEU A 74 -10.20 -0.42 -3.96
N LYS A 75 -11.08 -0.07 -4.90
CA LYS A 75 -12.43 -0.63 -5.02
C LYS A 75 -12.40 -2.14 -5.32
N GLY A 76 -11.49 -2.58 -6.17
CA GLY A 76 -11.27 -4.00 -6.46
C GLY A 76 -10.86 -4.77 -5.21
N TRP A 77 -9.93 -4.24 -4.44
CA TRP A 77 -9.51 -4.81 -3.16
C TRP A 77 -10.66 -4.80 -2.14
N GLN A 78 -11.40 -3.71 -2.04
CA GLN A 78 -12.54 -3.61 -1.14
C GLN A 78 -13.57 -4.72 -1.36
N LYS A 79 -13.93 -4.99 -2.61
CA LYS A 79 -14.88 -6.05 -2.97
C LYS A 79 -14.38 -7.46 -2.62
N ASN A 80 -13.08 -7.65 -2.56
CA ASN A 80 -12.44 -8.95 -2.35
C ASN A 80 -11.66 -9.04 -1.05
N TRP A 81 -11.80 -8.06 -0.15
CA TRP A 81 -10.94 -7.95 1.03
C TRP A 81 -11.00 -9.18 1.94
N GLY A 82 -12.15 -9.82 2.04
CA GLY A 82 -12.29 -11.05 2.82
C GLY A 82 -11.38 -12.21 2.37
N ALA A 83 -10.97 -12.22 1.09
CA ALA A 83 -10.07 -13.23 0.54
C ALA A 83 -8.60 -12.83 0.54
N ILE A 84 -8.29 -11.52 0.53
CA ILE A 84 -6.93 -11.01 0.34
C ILE A 84 -5.95 -11.44 1.45
N PRO A 85 -6.23 -11.25 2.75
CA PRO A 85 -5.32 -11.67 3.80
C PRO A 85 -5.05 -13.17 3.79
N SER A 86 -6.07 -13.98 3.52
CA SER A 86 -5.95 -15.44 3.43
C SER A 86 -5.09 -15.86 2.23
N ALA A 87 -5.22 -15.18 1.09
CA ALA A 87 -4.40 -15.43 -0.08
C ALA A 87 -2.92 -15.12 0.19
N ILE A 88 -2.64 -13.99 0.84
CA ILE A 88 -1.28 -13.61 1.23
C ILE A 88 -0.68 -14.66 2.19
N ALA A 89 -1.40 -15.07 3.23
CA ALA A 89 -0.94 -16.06 4.17
C ALA A 89 -0.67 -17.41 3.50
N ARG A 90 -1.53 -17.81 2.57
CA ARG A 90 -1.35 -19.06 1.80
C ARG A 90 -0.08 -19.04 0.94
N ASP A 91 0.16 -17.93 0.23
CA ASP A 91 1.17 -17.89 -0.85
C ASP A 91 2.54 -17.40 -0.37
N SER A 92 2.60 -16.63 0.72
CA SER A 92 3.84 -16.02 1.24
C SER A 92 4.35 -16.62 2.55
N SER A 93 3.62 -17.56 3.15
CA SER A 93 3.91 -18.08 4.50
C SER A 93 3.94 -17.02 5.61
N ILE A 94 3.37 -15.84 5.36
CA ILE A 94 3.16 -14.82 6.39
C ILE A 94 2.04 -15.30 7.32
N PRO A 95 2.20 -15.17 8.66
CA PRO A 95 1.16 -15.57 9.60
C PRO A 95 -0.18 -14.88 9.30
N SER A 96 -1.28 -15.63 9.39
CA SER A 96 -2.63 -15.15 9.04
C SER A 96 -3.20 -14.10 10.00
N ASP A 97 -2.61 -13.95 11.17
CA ASP A 97 -2.96 -12.96 12.19
C ASP A 97 -2.27 -11.60 12.00
N TRP A 98 -1.37 -11.50 11.02
CA TRP A 98 -0.75 -10.23 10.69
C TRP A 98 -1.72 -9.30 10.00
N MET A 99 -1.65 -8.01 10.34
CA MET A 99 -2.51 -7.00 9.74
C MET A 99 -2.10 -6.73 8.29
N VAL A 100 -3.01 -6.96 7.36
CA VAL A 100 -2.85 -6.55 5.97
C VAL A 100 -3.54 -5.19 5.77
N ARG A 101 -2.89 -4.25 5.11
CA ARG A 101 -3.38 -2.88 4.94
C ARG A 101 -2.92 -2.27 3.62
N PRO A 102 -3.75 -1.51 2.89
CA PRO A 102 -3.28 -0.70 1.77
C PRO A 102 -2.35 0.44 2.21
N TRP A 103 -1.36 0.76 1.38
CA TRP A 103 -0.50 1.93 1.54
C TRP A 103 -0.43 2.69 0.23
N LEU A 104 -1.01 3.89 0.20
CA LEU A 104 -1.21 4.69 -0.99
C LEU A 104 -0.20 5.85 -1.03
N PHE A 105 0.38 6.06 -2.19
CA PHE A 105 1.32 7.15 -2.45
C PHE A 105 0.79 7.99 -3.60
N ALA A 106 0.57 9.28 -3.35
CA ALA A 106 0.06 10.22 -4.34
C ALA A 106 0.74 11.59 -4.19
N PRO A 107 0.75 12.44 -5.23
CA PRO A 107 1.25 13.81 -5.11
C PRO A 107 0.58 14.55 -3.96
N GLU A 108 1.34 15.37 -3.24
CA GLU A 108 0.84 16.14 -2.09
C GLU A 108 -0.41 16.95 -2.45
N SER A 109 -0.44 17.54 -3.63
CA SER A 109 -1.59 18.29 -4.13
C SER A 109 -2.89 17.48 -4.27
N MET A 110 -2.78 16.15 -4.38
CA MET A 110 -3.92 15.23 -4.54
C MET A 110 -4.37 14.61 -3.19
N ILE A 111 -3.61 14.80 -2.12
CA ILE A 111 -3.89 14.16 -0.83
C ILE A 111 -5.25 14.54 -0.27
N PRO A 112 -5.70 15.82 -0.26
CA PRO A 112 -7.02 16.17 0.27
C PRO A 112 -8.16 15.42 -0.44
N GLU A 113 -8.11 15.35 -1.77
CA GLU A 113 -9.09 14.62 -2.56
C GLU A 113 -9.03 13.10 -2.29
N LEU A 114 -7.83 12.54 -2.21
CA LEU A 114 -7.63 11.12 -1.92
C LEU A 114 -8.20 10.75 -0.55
N VAL A 115 -7.93 11.54 0.49
CA VAL A 115 -8.44 11.33 1.85
C VAL A 115 -9.97 11.28 1.85
N GLU A 116 -10.64 12.25 1.19
CA GLU A 116 -12.09 12.27 1.14
C GLU A 116 -12.69 11.06 0.39
N LYS A 117 -12.05 10.64 -0.70
CA LYS A 117 -12.49 9.47 -1.46
C LYS A 117 -12.27 8.17 -0.67
N VAL A 118 -11.13 8.06 0.04
CA VAL A 118 -10.84 6.91 0.90
C VAL A 118 -11.85 6.84 2.06
N LYS A 119 -12.15 7.95 2.72
CA LYS A 119 -13.18 7.99 3.78
C LYS A 119 -14.52 7.44 3.28
N ARG A 120 -14.96 7.84 2.09
CA ARG A 120 -16.22 7.34 1.51
C ARG A 120 -16.19 5.84 1.21
N LEU A 121 -15.04 5.32 0.76
CA LEU A 121 -14.88 3.89 0.49
C LEU A 121 -14.84 3.05 1.77
N THR A 122 -14.13 3.52 2.80
CA THR A 122 -13.95 2.78 4.05
C THR A 122 -15.14 2.95 5.00
N TYR A 123 -15.95 3.98 4.85
CA TYR A 123 -17.15 4.21 5.66
C TYR A 123 -18.21 3.10 5.48
N ASN A 124 -18.21 2.40 4.37
CA ASN A 124 -19.03 1.21 4.18
C ASN A 124 -18.39 0.00 4.85
N TYR A 125 -18.51 -0.10 6.17
CA TYR A 125 -17.88 -1.10 7.07
C TYR A 125 -18.11 -2.57 6.68
N SER A 126 -18.98 -2.88 5.74
CA SER A 126 -19.30 -4.25 5.33
C SER A 126 -18.15 -4.99 4.60
N SER A 127 -17.16 -4.28 4.09
CA SER A 127 -16.08 -4.87 3.29
C SER A 127 -14.89 -5.37 4.10
N GLY A 128 -14.72 -4.90 5.34
CA GLY A 128 -13.55 -5.21 6.18
C GLY A 128 -12.24 -4.57 5.70
N LEU A 129 -12.24 -3.76 4.64
CA LEU A 129 -11.05 -3.05 4.17
C LEU A 129 -10.54 -2.07 5.24
N PRO A 130 -9.31 -2.23 5.75
CA PRO A 130 -8.74 -1.29 6.70
C PRO A 130 -8.52 0.09 6.08
N VAL A 131 -8.54 1.13 6.91
CA VAL A 131 -8.18 2.47 6.46
C VAL A 131 -6.77 2.47 5.89
N PRO A 132 -6.55 2.86 4.63
CA PRO A 132 -5.24 2.90 4.02
C PRO A 132 -4.28 3.82 4.76
N ARG A 133 -2.99 3.47 4.77
CA ARG A 133 -1.93 4.43 5.04
C ARG A 133 -1.75 5.30 3.80
N ILE A 134 -1.55 6.61 3.97
CA ILE A 134 -1.32 7.54 2.86
C ILE A 134 -0.04 8.32 3.11
N THR A 135 0.83 8.36 2.11
CA THR A 135 2.09 9.10 2.13
C THR A 135 2.19 9.98 0.89
N PRO A 136 2.45 11.29 1.03
CA PRO A 136 2.74 12.13 -0.12
C PRO A 136 3.99 11.65 -0.86
N LEU A 137 3.97 11.63 -2.20
CA LEU A 137 5.13 11.22 -2.99
C LEU A 137 6.34 12.10 -2.74
N GLU A 138 6.14 13.38 -2.47
CA GLU A 138 7.20 14.35 -2.16
C GLU A 138 7.98 13.94 -0.91
N MET A 139 7.36 13.23 0.04
CA MET A 139 8.04 12.70 1.23
C MET A 139 8.98 11.53 0.92
N THR A 140 8.85 10.92 -0.25
CA THR A 140 9.71 9.80 -0.67
C THR A 140 11.02 10.25 -1.33
N LEU A 141 11.20 11.55 -1.53
CA LEU A 141 12.43 12.11 -2.06
C LEU A 141 13.60 11.94 -1.08
N PRO A 142 14.81 11.58 -1.53
CA PRO A 142 15.92 11.20 -0.66
C PRO A 142 16.34 12.23 0.39
N TRP A 143 16.09 13.52 0.13
CA TRP A 143 16.39 14.60 1.07
C TRP A 143 15.28 14.88 2.10
N HIS A 144 14.12 14.23 1.98
CA HIS A 144 12.99 14.39 2.91
C HIS A 144 12.92 13.31 3.98
N TYR A 145 13.56 12.17 3.77
CA TYR A 145 13.53 11.07 4.74
C TYR A 145 14.93 10.75 5.30
N LYS A 146 14.95 10.17 6.48
CA LYS A 146 16.19 9.70 7.07
C LYS A 146 16.71 8.48 6.33
N SER A 147 17.63 8.70 5.41
CA SER A 147 18.47 7.61 4.97
C SER A 147 19.58 7.41 5.98
N TRP A 148 19.55 6.31 6.68
CA TRP A 148 20.68 5.85 7.50
C TRP A 148 21.00 6.67 8.74
N ASN A 149 20.02 7.34 9.29
CA ASN A 149 20.12 8.04 10.58
C ASN A 149 21.34 8.98 10.68
N ARG A 150 21.63 9.69 9.61
CA ARG A 150 22.87 10.49 9.48
C ARG A 150 23.01 11.59 10.53
N ASN A 151 21.91 12.18 11.01
CA ASN A 151 21.95 13.37 11.86
C ASN A 151 21.18 13.25 13.18
N GLY A 152 20.66 12.10 13.56
CA GLY A 152 19.91 11.94 14.81
C GLY A 152 18.58 12.74 14.91
N GLU A 153 18.22 13.52 13.90
CA GLU A 153 17.02 14.33 13.89
C GLU A 153 15.74 13.48 13.86
N ALA A 154 14.70 13.92 14.56
CA ALA A 154 13.40 13.25 14.55
C ALA A 154 12.83 13.19 13.12
N ALA A 155 12.48 12.01 12.62
CA ALA A 155 11.84 11.90 11.33
C ALA A 155 10.52 12.67 11.34
N LYS A 156 10.27 13.48 10.30
CA LYS A 156 8.96 14.07 10.11
C LYS A 156 7.94 12.96 9.90
N PRO A 157 6.68 13.13 10.34
CA PRO A 157 5.63 12.19 10.03
C PRO A 157 5.53 11.98 8.52
N ASP A 158 5.65 10.75 8.07
CA ASP A 158 5.61 10.38 6.66
C ASP A 158 4.24 9.89 6.19
N CYS A 159 3.24 10.01 7.04
CA CYS A 159 1.88 9.62 6.71
C CYS A 159 0.88 10.69 7.15
N VAL A 160 -0.18 10.80 6.37
CA VAL A 160 -1.28 11.72 6.65
C VAL A 160 -2.25 11.04 7.62
N PRO A 161 -2.58 11.67 8.76
CA PRO A 161 -3.62 11.15 9.63
C PRO A 161 -4.98 11.24 8.93
N ILE A 162 -5.72 10.14 8.95
CA ILE A 162 -7.10 10.11 8.47
C ILE A 162 -7.98 10.07 9.69
N GLU A 163 -8.59 11.20 10.02
CA GLU A 163 -9.59 11.27 11.07
C GLU A 163 -10.90 10.66 10.57
N MET A 164 -11.25 9.51 11.12
CA MET A 164 -12.56 8.91 10.93
C MET A 164 -13.52 9.59 11.91
N ARG A 165 -14.63 10.14 11.42
CA ARG A 165 -15.69 10.64 12.31
C ARG A 165 -16.31 9.43 13.03
N GLU A 166 -16.35 9.51 14.35
CA GLU A 166 -17.09 8.59 15.20
C GLU A 166 -18.58 8.61 14.89
#